data_6064a68046d8de7d13a2ffc92dd0216b
#
_entry.id   6064a68046d8de7d13a2ffc92dd0216b
#
_cell.length_a   1.000
_cell.length_b   1.000
_cell.length_c   1.000
_cell.angle_alpha   90.00
_cell.angle_beta   90.00
_cell.angle_gamma   90.00
#
_symmetry.space_group_name_H-M   'P 1'
#
loop_
_entity.id
_entity.type
_entity.pdbx_description
1 polymer ?
#
loop_
_entity_poly.entity_id
_entity_poly.type
_entity_poly.pdbx_seq_one_letter_code
_entity_poly.pdbx_strand_id
1 'polypeptide(L)'
;MASLHDIRRDYTGEPLPQDPSGLDPWRFFASWVREALEAGISDATAVTLATADAHGRPSARIVLLKEYSPRGLVFFTDYGSDKGRDLDENPVASASFWWAPQTRQVRATGPVSRLPREESEAYFATRPRASQLERSEERRVGKECRSRWSPYH
;
A
#
# COMPACT_ATOMS: atom_id res chain seq x y z
N MET A 1 -22.07 27.21 6.75
CA MET A 1 -20.99 26.36 6.19
C MET A 1 -19.70 26.74 6.87
N ALA A 2 -19.00 25.78 7.50
CA ALA A 2 -17.68 26.07 8.05
C ALA A 2 -16.69 26.29 6.89
N SER A 3 -15.92 27.39 6.93
CA SER A 3 -14.87 27.64 5.97
C SER A 3 -13.66 26.77 6.27
N LEU A 4 -13.20 25.98 5.29
CA LEU A 4 -11.99 25.17 5.44
C LEU A 4 -10.71 26.01 5.36
N HIS A 5 -10.80 27.26 4.91
CA HIS A 5 -9.66 28.18 4.78
C HIS A 5 -9.03 28.54 6.13
N ASP A 6 -9.82 28.48 7.21
CA ASP A 6 -9.39 28.88 8.55
C ASP A 6 -8.81 27.69 9.35
N ILE A 7 -8.91 26.46 8.79
CA ILE A 7 -8.33 25.26 9.41
C ILE A 7 -6.83 25.23 9.09
N ARG A 8 -6.04 25.76 10.02
CA ARG A 8 -4.58 25.71 9.96
C ARG A 8 -4.03 24.83 11.07
N ARG A 9 -3.01 24.07 10.77
CA ARG A 9 -2.30 23.22 11.73
C ARG A 9 -0.81 23.38 11.52
N ASP A 10 -0.10 23.62 12.61
CA ASP A 10 1.37 23.59 12.60
C ASP A 10 1.83 22.13 12.62
N TYR A 11 2.71 21.81 11.68
CA TYR A 11 3.31 20.47 11.58
C TYR A 11 4.64 20.48 12.34
N THR A 12 4.69 19.75 13.45
CA THR A 12 5.85 19.71 14.38
C THR A 12 6.65 18.41 14.26
N GLY A 13 6.58 17.72 13.11
CA GLY A 13 7.36 16.52 12.86
C GLY A 13 8.87 16.76 12.80
N GLU A 14 9.66 15.72 13.04
CA GLU A 14 11.10 15.80 12.83
C GLU A 14 11.43 16.11 11.38
N PRO A 15 12.35 17.07 11.12
CA PRO A 15 12.74 17.40 9.76
C PRO A 15 13.45 16.21 9.10
N LEU A 16 13.27 16.08 7.79
CA LEU A 16 14.07 15.14 7.01
C LEU A 16 15.55 15.57 7.00
N PRO A 17 16.50 14.61 6.89
CA PRO A 17 17.90 14.93 6.71
C PRO A 17 18.11 15.89 5.53
N GLN A 18 18.95 16.92 5.72
CA GLN A 18 19.22 17.92 4.68
C GLN A 18 19.92 17.32 3.45
N ASP A 19 20.75 16.30 3.67
CA ASP A 19 21.41 15.53 2.61
C ASP A 19 20.95 14.08 2.65
N PRO A 20 20.05 13.68 1.75
CA PRO A 20 19.58 12.29 1.65
C PRO A 20 20.49 11.37 0.83
N SER A 21 21.59 11.87 0.23
CA SER A 21 22.39 11.13 -0.74
C SER A 21 23.05 9.85 -0.20
N GLY A 22 23.24 9.77 1.13
CA GLY A 22 23.77 8.57 1.78
C GLY A 22 22.73 7.67 2.43
N LEU A 23 21.43 7.97 2.27
CA LEU A 23 20.37 7.22 2.91
C LEU A 23 19.90 6.05 2.03
N ASP A 24 19.81 4.86 2.64
CA ASP A 24 19.07 3.75 2.06
C ASP A 24 17.56 3.97 2.28
N PRO A 25 16.78 4.25 1.23
CA PRO A 25 15.37 4.56 1.36
C PRO A 25 14.56 3.41 1.98
N TRP A 26 14.99 2.16 1.80
CA TRP A 26 14.33 1.00 2.39
C TRP A 26 14.56 0.89 3.88
N ARG A 27 15.76 1.16 4.35
CA ARG A 27 16.06 1.23 5.78
C ARG A 27 15.30 2.35 6.46
N PHE A 28 15.21 3.50 5.79
CA PHE A 28 14.49 4.64 6.28
C PHE A 28 12.98 4.35 6.37
N PHE A 29 12.40 3.80 5.31
CA PHE A 29 11.00 3.37 5.31
C PHE A 29 10.71 2.33 6.39
N ALA A 30 11.59 1.32 6.54
CA ALA A 30 11.44 0.29 7.55
C ALA A 30 11.45 0.86 8.98
N SER A 31 12.32 1.85 9.27
CA SER A 31 12.33 2.51 10.57
C SER A 31 11.01 3.24 10.83
N TRP A 32 10.49 3.96 9.85
CA TRP A 32 9.24 4.70 9.99
C TRP A 32 8.01 3.80 10.16
N VAL A 33 7.95 2.68 9.45
CA VAL A 33 6.89 1.67 9.65
C VAL A 33 6.95 1.11 11.07
N ARG A 34 8.15 0.76 11.56
CA ARG A 34 8.33 0.26 12.93
C ARG A 34 7.88 1.30 13.95
N GLU A 35 8.34 2.54 13.83
CA GLU A 35 7.99 3.63 14.74
C GLU A 35 6.47 3.91 14.73
N ALA A 36 5.81 3.81 13.57
CA ALA A 36 4.37 3.96 13.47
C ALA A 36 3.62 2.83 14.21
N LEU A 37 4.10 1.60 14.11
CA LEU A 37 3.55 0.44 14.82
C LEU A 37 3.79 0.54 16.33
N GLU A 38 5.00 0.88 16.76
CA GLU A 38 5.37 1.06 18.18
C GLU A 38 4.59 2.20 18.84
N ALA A 39 4.32 3.27 18.10
CA ALA A 39 3.49 4.38 18.54
C ALA A 39 1.99 4.04 18.60
N GLY A 40 1.58 2.84 18.22
CA GLY A 40 0.18 2.41 18.23
C GLY A 40 -0.72 3.19 17.27
N ILE A 41 -0.16 3.69 16.16
CA ILE A 41 -0.96 4.39 15.15
C ILE A 41 -1.99 3.42 14.58
N SER A 42 -3.27 3.80 14.68
CA SER A 42 -4.35 3.01 14.09
C SER A 42 -4.10 2.85 12.59
N ASP A 43 -4.24 1.60 12.12
CA ASP A 43 -4.03 1.27 10.71
C ASP A 43 -2.67 1.73 10.14
N ALA A 44 -1.58 1.59 10.92
CA ALA A 44 -0.23 1.99 10.50
C ALA A 44 0.22 1.35 9.16
N THR A 45 -0.38 0.22 8.80
CA THR A 45 -0.14 -0.48 7.53
C THR A 45 -1.09 -0.08 6.41
N ALA A 46 -2.06 0.81 6.67
CA ALA A 46 -2.96 1.29 5.64
C ALA A 46 -2.20 2.15 4.63
N VAL A 47 -2.46 1.90 3.36
CA VAL A 47 -1.84 2.62 2.26
C VAL A 47 -2.89 2.96 1.20
N THR A 48 -2.90 4.20 0.76
CA THR A 48 -3.68 4.61 -0.41
C THR A 48 -2.99 4.08 -1.66
N LEU A 49 -3.64 3.15 -2.35
CA LEU A 49 -3.17 2.60 -3.62
C LEU A 49 -3.94 3.27 -4.77
N ALA A 50 -3.23 3.96 -5.63
CA ALA A 50 -3.76 4.55 -6.85
C ALA A 50 -3.35 3.69 -8.06
N THR A 51 -4.34 3.42 -8.91
CA THR A 51 -4.19 2.72 -10.19
C THR A 51 -4.82 3.56 -11.30
N ALA A 52 -4.54 3.25 -12.54
CA ALA A 52 -5.21 3.85 -13.67
C ALA A 52 -5.62 2.76 -14.67
N ASP A 53 -6.76 2.93 -15.31
CA ASP A 53 -7.21 2.04 -16.38
C ASP A 53 -6.41 2.24 -17.68
N ALA A 54 -6.73 1.48 -18.72
CA ALA A 54 -6.10 1.59 -20.04
C ALA A 54 -6.25 2.98 -20.70
N HIS A 55 -7.22 3.79 -20.26
CA HIS A 55 -7.46 5.16 -20.74
C HIS A 55 -6.79 6.23 -19.87
N GLY A 56 -6.02 5.81 -18.85
CA GLY A 56 -5.36 6.71 -17.92
C GLY A 56 -6.28 7.33 -16.87
N ARG A 57 -7.51 6.85 -16.70
CA ARG A 57 -8.42 7.33 -15.65
C ARG A 57 -7.99 6.78 -14.30
N PRO A 58 -7.60 7.66 -13.35
CA PRO A 58 -7.11 7.21 -12.06
C PRO A 58 -8.25 6.81 -11.13
N SER A 59 -7.96 5.85 -10.26
CA SER A 59 -8.79 5.50 -9.12
C SER A 59 -7.91 5.20 -7.90
N ALA A 60 -8.41 5.47 -6.70
CA ALA A 60 -7.64 5.27 -5.47
C ALA A 60 -8.51 4.63 -4.38
N ARG A 61 -7.91 3.82 -3.53
CA ARG A 61 -8.54 3.14 -2.39
C ARG A 61 -7.51 2.81 -1.33
N ILE A 62 -7.96 2.49 -0.13
CA ILE A 62 -7.10 1.99 0.93
C ILE A 62 -6.92 0.48 0.77
N VAL A 63 -5.68 0.02 0.86
CA VAL A 63 -5.31 -1.38 1.01
C VAL A 63 -4.36 -1.52 2.22
N LEU A 64 -4.14 -2.74 2.70
CA LEU A 64 -3.21 -2.97 3.79
C LEU A 64 -1.89 -3.54 3.25
N LEU A 65 -0.78 -2.88 3.60
CA LEU A 65 0.56 -3.41 3.40
C LEU A 65 0.70 -4.70 4.21
N LYS A 66 1.20 -5.76 3.59
CA LYS A 66 1.39 -7.07 4.23
C LYS A 66 2.86 -7.43 4.39
N GLU A 67 3.68 -6.99 3.46
CA GLU A 67 5.11 -7.19 3.49
C GLU A 67 5.81 -6.02 2.78
N TYR A 68 7.01 -5.71 3.20
CA TYR A 68 7.90 -4.78 2.51
C TYR A 68 9.34 -5.29 2.57
N SER A 69 10.06 -5.05 1.50
CA SER A 69 11.47 -5.42 1.37
C SER A 69 12.11 -4.55 0.27
N PRO A 70 13.44 -4.58 0.09
CA PRO A 70 14.07 -3.94 -1.06
C PRO A 70 13.53 -4.42 -2.42
N ARG A 71 12.84 -5.56 -2.43
CA ARG A 71 12.16 -6.09 -3.62
C ARG A 71 10.80 -5.45 -3.88
N GLY A 72 10.22 -4.70 -2.95
CA GLY A 72 8.96 -3.99 -3.12
C GLY A 72 7.99 -4.08 -1.95
N LEU A 73 6.80 -3.53 -2.18
CA LEU A 73 5.67 -3.54 -1.26
C LEU A 73 4.68 -4.64 -1.69
N VAL A 74 4.16 -5.39 -0.73
CA VAL A 74 3.20 -6.47 -0.99
C VAL A 74 1.85 -6.12 -0.38
N PHE A 75 0.82 -6.18 -1.18
CA PHE A 75 -0.57 -6.06 -0.76
C PHE A 75 -1.43 -7.14 -1.45
N PHE A 76 -2.61 -7.40 -0.91
CA PHE A 76 -3.53 -8.37 -1.48
C PHE A 76 -4.77 -7.68 -2.03
N THR A 77 -5.21 -8.17 -3.16
CA THR A 77 -6.42 -7.68 -3.82
C THR A 77 -7.15 -8.83 -4.52
N ASP A 78 -8.44 -8.64 -4.74
CA ASP A 78 -9.23 -9.51 -5.57
C ASP A 78 -8.96 -9.20 -7.05
N TYR A 79 -8.76 -10.22 -7.88
CA TYR A 79 -8.58 -10.09 -9.33
C TYR A 79 -9.80 -9.51 -10.04
N GLY A 80 -11.01 -9.82 -9.56
CA GLY A 80 -12.26 -9.31 -10.10
C GLY A 80 -12.58 -7.87 -9.72
N SER A 81 -11.79 -7.26 -8.83
CA SER A 81 -11.99 -5.86 -8.42
C SER A 81 -11.53 -4.88 -9.51
N ASP A 82 -12.02 -3.63 -9.44
CA ASP A 82 -11.61 -2.58 -10.38
C ASP A 82 -10.10 -2.39 -10.43
N LYS A 83 -9.45 -2.35 -9.25
CA LYS A 83 -7.98 -2.24 -9.17
C LYS A 83 -7.26 -3.46 -9.75
N GLY A 84 -7.85 -4.65 -9.66
CA GLY A 84 -7.31 -5.87 -10.28
C GLY A 84 -7.34 -5.75 -11.80
N ARG A 85 -8.45 -5.26 -12.35
CA ARG A 85 -8.59 -5.00 -13.80
C ARG A 85 -7.65 -3.90 -14.27
N ASP A 86 -7.60 -2.77 -13.54
CA ASP A 86 -6.67 -1.68 -13.85
C ASP A 86 -5.23 -2.18 -13.96
N LEU A 87 -4.78 -2.99 -12.97
CA LEU A 87 -3.41 -3.50 -12.92
C LEU A 87 -3.12 -4.58 -13.98
N ASP A 88 -4.12 -5.29 -14.47
CA ASP A 88 -3.96 -6.22 -15.60
C ASP A 88 -3.78 -5.46 -16.93
N GLU A 89 -4.45 -4.32 -17.08
CA GLU A 89 -4.39 -3.48 -18.27
C GLU A 89 -3.20 -2.49 -18.23
N ASN A 90 -2.93 -1.94 -17.05
CA ASN A 90 -1.87 -0.97 -16.81
C ASN A 90 -1.13 -1.32 -15.51
N PRO A 91 -0.04 -2.12 -15.58
CA PRO A 91 0.63 -2.68 -14.41
C PRO A 91 1.55 -1.66 -13.71
N VAL A 92 1.04 -0.46 -13.43
CA VAL A 92 1.74 0.60 -12.69
C VAL A 92 0.81 1.11 -11.60
N ALA A 93 1.35 1.34 -10.41
CA ALA A 93 0.61 1.91 -9.31
C ALA A 93 1.43 2.92 -8.51
N SER A 94 0.72 3.77 -7.78
CA SER A 94 1.31 4.65 -6.76
C SER A 94 0.73 4.30 -5.40
N ALA A 95 1.59 4.15 -4.41
CA ALA A 95 1.26 3.91 -3.01
C ALA A 95 1.59 5.16 -2.19
N SER A 96 0.67 5.58 -1.31
CA SER A 96 0.88 6.71 -0.42
C SER A 96 0.51 6.34 1.02
N PHE A 97 1.47 6.44 1.92
CA PHE A 97 1.30 6.29 3.36
C PHE A 97 1.16 7.67 4.00
N TRP A 98 0.29 7.78 4.99
CA TRP A 98 0.16 8.97 5.80
C TRP A 98 0.04 8.61 7.29
N TRP A 99 1.06 8.94 8.04
CA TRP A 99 1.08 8.79 9.50
C TRP A 99 0.90 10.17 10.15
N ALA A 100 -0.36 10.57 10.28
CA ALA A 100 -0.74 11.90 10.75
C ALA A 100 -0.14 12.31 12.10
N PRO A 101 -0.07 11.44 13.14
CA PRO A 101 0.53 11.81 14.42
C PRO A 101 2.02 12.14 14.32
N GLN A 102 2.72 11.56 13.36
CA GLN A 102 4.16 11.78 13.12
C GLN A 102 4.41 12.79 12.00
N THR A 103 3.34 13.30 11.36
CA THR A 103 3.43 14.20 10.18
C THR A 103 4.33 13.66 9.07
N ARG A 104 4.28 12.34 8.86
CA ARG A 104 5.11 11.64 7.87
C ARG A 104 4.27 11.16 6.71
N GLN A 105 4.75 11.45 5.50
CA GLN A 105 4.21 10.92 4.26
C GLN A 105 5.30 10.17 3.50
N VAL A 106 4.96 8.97 3.00
CA VAL A 106 5.80 8.23 2.07
C VAL A 106 5.00 7.97 0.81
N ARG A 107 5.59 8.25 -0.34
CA ARG A 107 5.03 7.90 -1.64
C ARG A 107 6.01 7.03 -2.39
N ALA A 108 5.45 6.06 -3.08
CA ALA A 108 6.20 5.14 -3.89
C ALA A 108 5.42 4.87 -5.19
N THR A 109 6.08 4.90 -6.35
CA THR A 109 5.46 4.65 -7.66
C THR A 109 6.33 3.69 -8.47
N GLY A 110 5.71 2.71 -9.11
CA GLY A 110 6.46 1.76 -9.91
C GLY A 110 5.60 0.64 -10.50
N PRO A 111 6.25 -0.30 -11.18
CA PRO A 111 5.58 -1.44 -11.79
C PRO A 111 5.00 -2.37 -10.73
N VAL A 112 3.89 -3.01 -11.09
CA VAL A 112 3.20 -4.00 -10.27
C VAL A 112 3.24 -5.34 -10.98
N SER A 113 3.62 -6.39 -10.26
CA SER A 113 3.60 -7.75 -10.76
C SER A 113 2.91 -8.69 -9.79
N ARG A 114 2.39 -9.79 -10.30
CA ARG A 114 1.79 -10.83 -9.48
C ARG A 114 2.87 -11.63 -8.76
N LEU A 115 2.65 -11.91 -7.47
CA LEU A 115 3.50 -12.85 -6.75
C LEU A 115 3.27 -14.30 -7.25
N PRO A 116 4.26 -15.18 -7.11
CA PRO A 116 4.10 -16.60 -7.34
C PRO A 116 2.93 -17.17 -6.53
N ARG A 117 2.23 -18.15 -7.12
CA ARG A 117 1.04 -18.77 -6.52
C ARG A 117 1.35 -19.37 -5.14
N GLU A 118 2.52 -19.98 -4.98
CA GLU A 118 2.94 -20.62 -3.73
C GLU A 118 3.04 -19.62 -2.56
N GLU A 119 3.63 -18.45 -2.79
CA GLU A 119 3.68 -17.37 -1.80
C GLU A 119 2.27 -16.87 -1.45
N SER A 120 1.37 -16.92 -2.46
CA SER A 120 -0.04 -16.55 -2.33
C SER A 120 -0.80 -17.49 -1.42
N GLU A 121 -0.64 -18.77 -1.64
CA GLU A 121 -1.33 -19.83 -0.90
C GLU A 121 -0.81 -19.91 0.54
N ALA A 122 0.50 -19.76 0.76
CA ALA A 122 1.10 -19.73 2.08
C ALA A 122 0.51 -18.61 2.96
N TYR A 123 0.35 -17.41 2.40
CA TYR A 123 -0.28 -16.31 3.14
C TYR A 123 -1.77 -16.57 3.40
N PHE A 124 -2.51 -17.08 2.40
CA PHE A 124 -3.94 -17.37 2.57
C PHE A 124 -4.19 -18.33 3.73
N ALA A 125 -3.29 -19.31 3.90
CA ALA A 125 -3.35 -20.25 5.01
C ALA A 125 -3.17 -19.60 6.39
N THR A 126 -2.49 -18.45 6.47
CA THR A 126 -2.28 -17.71 7.74
C THR A 126 -3.46 -16.82 8.13
N ARG A 127 -4.46 -16.63 7.26
CA ARG A 127 -5.61 -15.77 7.55
C ARG A 127 -6.59 -16.44 8.52
N PRO A 128 -7.29 -15.66 9.38
CA PRO A 128 -8.37 -16.18 10.20
C PRO A 128 -9.43 -16.93 9.35
N ARG A 129 -9.93 -18.04 9.85
CA ARG A 129 -10.86 -18.91 9.12
C ARG A 129 -12.12 -18.18 8.63
N ALA A 130 -12.66 -17.24 9.40
CA ALA A 130 -13.77 -16.39 8.98
C ALA A 130 -13.46 -15.61 7.69
N SER A 131 -12.30 -14.98 7.62
CA SER A 131 -11.85 -14.24 6.43
C SER A 131 -11.50 -15.16 5.24
N GLN A 132 -11.24 -16.44 5.49
CA GLN A 132 -11.08 -17.43 4.43
C GLN A 132 -12.42 -17.85 3.85
N LEU A 133 -13.48 -17.91 4.69
CA LEU A 133 -14.83 -18.33 4.32
C LEU A 133 -15.59 -17.24 3.55
N GLU A 134 -15.52 -15.98 3.99
CA GLU A 134 -16.09 -14.83 3.27
C GLU A 134 -15.63 -14.80 1.81
N ARG A 135 -14.37 -15.14 1.57
CA ARG A 135 -13.81 -15.29 0.22
C ARG A 135 -14.23 -16.54 -0.52
N SER A 136 -14.67 -17.58 0.16
CA SER A 136 -15.18 -18.80 -0.51
C SER A 136 -16.54 -18.57 -1.15
N GLU A 137 -17.33 -17.64 -0.66
CA GLU A 137 -18.59 -17.21 -1.29
C GLU A 137 -18.31 -16.26 -2.47
N GLU A 138 -17.31 -15.40 -2.40
CA GLU A 138 -16.80 -14.58 -3.52
C GLU A 138 -16.08 -15.42 -4.59
N ARG A 139 -15.60 -16.63 -4.28
CA ARG A 139 -14.94 -17.53 -5.22
C ARG A 139 -15.80 -17.95 -6.42
N ARG A 140 -17.09 -17.69 -6.41
CA ARG A 140 -17.93 -17.87 -7.59
C ARG A 140 -17.69 -16.84 -8.69
N VAL A 141 -16.93 -15.76 -8.45
CA VAL A 141 -16.77 -14.64 -9.39
C VAL A 141 -15.34 -14.21 -9.67
N GLY A 142 -14.27 -14.68 -8.98
CA GLY A 142 -12.93 -14.18 -9.32
C GLY A 142 -11.76 -14.82 -8.56
N LYS A 143 -10.60 -14.82 -9.18
CA LYS A 143 -9.34 -15.34 -8.63
C LYS A 143 -8.56 -14.20 -7.92
N GLU A 144 -7.92 -14.53 -6.79
CA GLU A 144 -7.15 -13.56 -6.00
C GLU A 144 -5.91 -13.02 -6.73
N CYS A 145 -5.71 -11.71 -6.70
CA CYS A 145 -4.53 -11.05 -7.22
C CYS A 145 -3.61 -10.60 -6.08
N ARG A 146 -2.34 -10.93 -6.21
CA ARG A 146 -1.25 -10.39 -5.40
C ARG A 146 -0.34 -9.60 -6.29
N SER A 147 -0.07 -8.37 -5.89
CA SER A 147 0.81 -7.51 -6.64
C SER A 147 2.03 -7.19 -5.79
N ARG A 148 3.19 -7.40 -6.37
CA ARG A 148 4.45 -6.90 -5.83
C ARG A 148 4.79 -5.61 -6.56
N TRP A 149 5.17 -4.65 -5.79
CA TRP A 149 5.61 -3.38 -6.32
C TRP A 149 7.10 -3.16 -6.01
N SER A 150 7.89 -2.79 -7.04
CA SER A 150 9.31 -2.47 -6.90
C SER A 150 9.56 -1.04 -7.40
N PRO A 151 10.30 -0.21 -6.64
CA PRO A 151 10.61 1.15 -7.07
C PRO A 151 11.79 1.25 -8.06
N TYR A 152 12.40 0.11 -8.43
CA TYR A 152 13.59 0.12 -9.28
C TYR A 152 13.31 -0.48 -10.64
N HIS A 153 13.35 0.37 -11.62
CA HIS A 153 13.90 0.16 -12.95
C HIS A 153 14.66 1.40 -13.38
#